data_8e1f0b16c4baeaaf49ab48e36315b021
#
_entry.id   8e1f0b16c4baeaaf49ab48e36315b021
#
_cell.length_a   1.000
_cell.length_b   1.000
_cell.length_c   1.000
_cell.angle_alpha   90.00
_cell.angle_beta   90.00
_cell.angle_gamma   90.00
#
_symmetry.space_group_name_H-M   'P 1'
#
loop_
_entity.id
_entity.type
_entity.pdbx_description
1 polymer ?
#
loop_
_entity_poly.entity_id
_entity_poly.type
_entity_poly.pdbx_seq_one_letter_code
_entity_poly.pdbx_strand_id
1 'polypeptide(L)'
;MVDYKNYKVWQKSHELVIDIYQITSTFPKSEQFNLVSQINRASLSVPTNIVEGCGRETQKELIRFLYISSGSAHELEYLILVSSELKFISTKDSKALLKKIDELKKMLFSLIKTIKKSL
;
A
#
# COMPACT_ATOMS: atom_id res chain seq x y z
N MET A 1 -9.31 0.24 -20.87
CA MET A 1 -9.36 -0.27 -19.49
C MET A 1 -8.41 -1.43 -19.29
N VAL A 2 -7.82 -1.52 -18.13
CA VAL A 2 -6.86 -2.57 -17.80
C VAL A 2 -7.46 -3.43 -16.70
N ASP A 3 -7.28 -4.76 -16.81
CA ASP A 3 -7.66 -5.64 -15.71
C ASP A 3 -6.59 -5.54 -14.61
N TYR A 4 -6.95 -4.92 -13.50
CA TYR A 4 -6.03 -4.69 -12.39
C TYR A 4 -5.44 -6.00 -11.84
N LYS A 5 -6.16 -7.09 -11.95
CA LYS A 5 -5.70 -8.41 -11.44
C LYS A 5 -4.46 -8.91 -12.16
N ASN A 6 -4.17 -8.39 -13.36
CA ASN A 6 -2.98 -8.75 -14.12
C ASN A 6 -1.74 -7.98 -13.67
N TYR A 7 -1.89 -6.93 -12.89
CA TYR A 7 -0.73 -6.20 -12.36
C TYR A 7 -0.18 -6.87 -11.12
N LYS A 8 1.10 -7.24 -11.17
CA LYS A 8 1.79 -7.82 -10.01
C LYS A 8 1.74 -6.90 -8.79
N VAL A 9 1.86 -5.59 -9.02
CA VAL A 9 1.82 -4.62 -7.91
C VAL A 9 0.47 -4.65 -7.21
N TRP A 10 -0.63 -4.86 -7.94
CA TRP A 10 -1.93 -5.03 -7.30
C TRP A 10 -1.97 -6.31 -6.47
N GLN A 11 -1.51 -7.42 -7.03
CA GLN A 11 -1.49 -8.71 -6.33
C GLN A 11 -0.69 -8.61 -5.02
N LYS A 12 0.49 -8.00 -5.08
CA LYS A 12 1.35 -7.81 -3.91
C LYS A 12 0.72 -6.86 -2.89
N SER A 13 0.10 -5.77 -3.33
CA SER A 13 -0.55 -4.83 -2.43
C SER A 13 -1.78 -5.45 -1.76
N HIS A 14 -2.52 -6.29 -2.49
CA HIS A 14 -3.65 -7.02 -1.94
C HIS A 14 -3.20 -7.99 -0.83
N GLU A 15 -2.14 -8.77 -1.09
CA GLU A 15 -1.57 -9.67 -0.09
C GLU A 15 -1.13 -8.91 1.16
N LEU A 16 -0.52 -7.74 0.97
CA LEU A 16 -0.06 -6.90 2.07
C LEU A 16 -1.24 -6.41 2.93
N VAL A 17 -2.37 -6.07 2.32
CA VAL A 17 -3.58 -5.69 3.07
C VAL A 17 -3.98 -6.79 4.05
N ILE A 18 -3.98 -8.04 3.59
CA ILE A 18 -4.32 -9.18 4.45
C ILE A 18 -3.33 -9.30 5.61
N ASP A 19 -2.03 -9.20 5.31
CA ASP A 19 -0.99 -9.27 6.35
C ASP A 19 -1.17 -8.13 7.37
N ILE A 20 -1.44 -6.92 6.90
CA ILE A 20 -1.61 -5.74 7.75
C ILE A 20 -2.81 -5.91 8.68
N TYR A 21 -3.96 -6.36 8.16
CA TYR A 21 -5.13 -6.56 9.00
C TYR A 21 -4.89 -7.62 10.08
N GLN A 22 -4.15 -8.67 9.75
CA GLN A 22 -3.79 -9.69 10.73
C GLN A 22 -2.92 -9.12 11.85
N ILE A 23 -1.93 -8.32 11.49
CA ILE A 23 -0.99 -7.79 12.49
C ILE A 23 -1.64 -6.68 13.33
N THR A 24 -2.47 -5.83 12.75
CA THR A 24 -3.14 -4.77 13.52
C THR A 24 -4.16 -5.34 14.50
N SER A 25 -4.67 -6.55 14.26
CA SER A 25 -5.58 -7.20 15.19
C SER A 25 -4.91 -7.53 16.54
N THR A 26 -3.58 -7.51 16.59
CA THR A 26 -2.81 -7.77 17.82
C THR A 26 -2.47 -6.48 18.57
N PHE A 27 -2.78 -5.31 18.02
CA PHE A 27 -2.49 -4.03 18.66
C PHE A 27 -3.36 -3.82 19.91
N PRO A 28 -2.93 -2.97 20.85
CA PRO A 28 -3.77 -2.63 22.01
C PRO A 28 -5.11 -2.05 21.56
N LYS A 29 -6.17 -2.37 22.28
CA LYS A 29 -7.52 -1.86 21.98
C LYS A 29 -7.58 -0.32 22.00
N SER A 30 -6.73 0.32 22.78
CA SER A 30 -6.63 1.77 22.84
C SER A 30 -6.23 2.39 21.50
N GLU A 31 -5.63 1.60 20.59
CA GLU A 31 -5.19 2.07 19.27
C GLU A 31 -6.19 1.77 18.16
N GLN A 32 -7.31 1.14 18.47
CA GLN A 32 -8.30 0.73 17.47
C GLN A 32 -8.77 1.89 16.58
N PHE A 33 -9.02 3.05 17.17
CA PHE A 33 -9.47 4.24 16.44
C PHE A 33 -8.36 5.25 16.17
N ASN A 34 -7.11 4.87 16.43
CA ASN A 34 -5.93 5.69 16.17
C ASN A 34 -5.04 5.00 15.12
N LEU A 35 -3.92 4.40 15.56
CA LEU A 35 -2.97 3.77 14.65
C LEU A 35 -3.59 2.65 13.83
N VAL A 36 -4.39 1.79 14.43
CA VAL A 36 -5.01 0.67 13.71
C VAL A 36 -5.87 1.19 12.56
N SER A 37 -6.72 2.19 12.82
CA SER A 37 -7.56 2.79 11.80
C SER A 37 -6.72 3.38 10.67
N GLN A 38 -5.69 4.16 11.00
CA GLN A 38 -4.85 4.81 9.98
C GLN A 38 -4.05 3.78 9.16
N ILE A 39 -3.48 2.78 9.82
CA ILE A 39 -2.70 1.73 9.14
C ILE A 39 -3.58 0.96 8.17
N ASN A 40 -4.74 0.52 8.63
CA ASN A 40 -5.66 -0.26 7.80
C ASN A 40 -6.15 0.55 6.60
N ARG A 41 -6.46 1.84 6.79
CA ARG A 41 -6.89 2.72 5.70
C ARG A 41 -5.77 2.97 4.70
N ALA A 42 -4.55 3.24 5.17
CA ALA A 42 -3.41 3.46 4.29
C ALA A 42 -3.11 2.21 3.47
N SER A 43 -3.12 1.02 4.10
CA SER A 43 -2.85 -0.23 3.40
C SER A 43 -3.90 -0.52 2.34
N LEU A 44 -5.17 -0.38 2.68
CA LEU A 44 -6.28 -0.64 1.76
C LEU A 44 -6.28 0.35 0.60
N SER A 45 -5.87 1.59 0.84
CA SER A 45 -5.80 2.64 -0.18
C SER A 45 -4.82 2.30 -1.30
N VAL A 46 -3.76 1.52 -1.05
CA VAL A 46 -2.80 1.14 -2.08
C VAL A 46 -3.48 0.35 -3.21
N PRO A 47 -4.06 -0.83 -2.96
CA PRO A 47 -4.71 -1.57 -4.04
C PRO A 47 -5.98 -0.90 -4.55
N THR A 48 -6.73 -0.21 -3.70
CA THR A 48 -7.98 0.45 -4.09
C THR A 48 -7.73 1.50 -5.17
N ASN A 49 -6.66 2.30 -5.03
CA ASN A 49 -6.34 3.31 -6.03
C ASN A 49 -5.81 2.70 -7.33
N ILE A 50 -5.13 1.55 -7.27
CA ILE A 50 -4.76 0.81 -8.48
C ILE A 50 -6.03 0.38 -9.23
N VAL A 51 -6.99 -0.19 -8.51
CA VAL A 51 -8.27 -0.62 -9.09
C VAL A 51 -9.00 0.55 -9.73
N GLU A 52 -9.11 1.66 -9.01
CA GLU A 52 -9.78 2.87 -9.53
C GLU A 52 -9.10 3.40 -10.78
N GLY A 53 -7.77 3.47 -10.76
CA GLY A 53 -7.00 3.94 -11.91
C GLY A 53 -7.22 3.07 -13.15
N CYS A 54 -7.24 1.75 -12.95
CA CYS A 54 -7.48 0.79 -14.05
C CYS A 54 -8.89 0.92 -14.64
N GLY A 55 -9.84 1.43 -13.85
CA GLY A 55 -11.20 1.67 -14.30
C GLY A 55 -11.39 3.00 -15.04
N ARG A 56 -10.37 3.84 -15.10
CA ARG A 56 -10.47 5.13 -15.77
C ARG A 56 -10.28 4.99 -17.28
N GLU A 57 -10.79 5.97 -18.01
CA GLU A 57 -10.79 5.94 -19.46
C GLU A 57 -9.41 6.18 -20.06
N THR A 58 -8.59 7.02 -19.44
CA THR A 58 -7.29 7.43 -19.99
C THR A 58 -6.11 6.94 -19.16
N GLN A 59 -4.98 6.72 -19.83
CA GLN A 59 -3.72 6.38 -19.15
C GLN A 59 -3.24 7.52 -18.25
N LYS A 60 -3.52 8.75 -18.62
CA LYS A 60 -3.16 9.92 -17.82
C LYS A 60 -3.86 9.88 -16.45
N GLU A 61 -5.13 9.50 -16.42
CA GLU A 61 -5.87 9.34 -15.18
C GLU A 61 -5.36 8.13 -14.39
N LEU A 62 -5.05 7.03 -15.07
CA LEU A 62 -4.45 5.86 -14.40
C LEU A 62 -3.17 6.26 -13.66
N ILE A 63 -2.30 7.02 -14.30
CA ILE A 63 -1.07 7.50 -13.67
C ILE A 63 -1.37 8.31 -12.42
N ARG A 64 -2.37 9.18 -12.47
CA ARG A 64 -2.77 9.98 -11.31
C ARG A 64 -3.14 9.10 -10.12
N PHE A 65 -3.95 8.07 -10.34
CA PHE A 65 -4.33 7.14 -9.27
C PHE A 65 -3.16 6.30 -8.77
N LEU A 66 -2.22 5.95 -9.65
CA LEU A 66 -1.01 5.24 -9.22
C LEU A 66 -0.14 6.13 -8.33
N TYR A 67 -0.08 7.43 -8.57
CA TYR A 67 0.60 8.36 -7.65
C TYR A 67 -0.09 8.43 -6.29
N ILE A 68 -1.42 8.41 -6.25
CA ILE A 68 -2.16 8.37 -4.99
C ILE A 68 -1.83 7.07 -4.24
N SER A 69 -1.81 5.96 -4.95
CA SER A 69 -1.42 4.66 -4.38
C SER A 69 0.00 4.71 -3.81
N SER A 70 0.93 5.31 -4.53
CA SER A 70 2.32 5.49 -4.07
C SER A 70 2.38 6.32 -2.78
N GLY A 71 1.61 7.40 -2.71
CA GLY A 71 1.53 8.21 -1.49
C GLY A 71 1.01 7.41 -0.31
N SER A 72 0.01 6.55 -0.54
CA SER A 72 -0.53 5.68 0.51
C SER A 72 0.51 4.65 0.98
N ALA A 73 1.32 4.12 0.06
CA ALA A 73 2.40 3.20 0.43
C ALA A 73 3.46 3.91 1.29
N HIS A 74 3.77 5.16 0.99
CA HIS A 74 4.69 5.96 1.81
C HIS A 74 4.10 6.23 3.19
N GLU A 75 2.83 6.56 3.28
CA GLU A 75 2.15 6.74 4.55
C GLU A 75 2.19 5.46 5.37
N LEU A 76 1.88 4.32 4.76
CA LEU A 76 1.91 3.03 5.42
C LEU A 76 3.30 2.73 5.97
N GLU A 77 4.35 3.00 5.20
CA GLU A 77 5.72 2.81 5.65
C GLU A 77 5.99 3.57 6.95
N TYR A 78 5.61 4.83 7.00
CA TYR A 78 5.81 5.64 8.19
C TYR A 78 5.02 5.11 9.38
N LEU A 79 3.76 4.73 9.18
CA LEU A 79 2.92 4.22 10.26
C LEU A 79 3.45 2.89 10.82
N ILE A 80 4.01 2.02 9.99
CA ILE A 80 4.65 0.78 10.44
C ILE A 80 5.92 1.11 11.23
N LEU A 81 6.72 2.08 10.76
CA LEU A 81 7.91 2.52 11.49
C LEU A 81 7.54 3.01 12.90
N VAL A 82 6.53 3.88 13.01
CA VAL A 82 6.06 4.38 14.31
C VAL A 82 5.60 3.24 15.20
N SER A 83 4.82 2.32 14.64
CA SER A 83 4.29 1.17 15.39
C SER A 83 5.40 0.27 15.92
N SER A 84 6.48 0.13 15.16
CA SER A 84 7.67 -0.61 15.58
C SER A 84 8.37 0.08 16.73
N GLU A 85 8.53 1.40 16.64
CA GLU A 85 9.19 2.18 17.70
C GLU A 85 8.37 2.20 18.99
N LEU A 86 7.04 2.18 18.87
CA LEU A 86 6.13 2.06 20.03
C LEU A 86 6.00 0.61 20.52
N LYS A 87 6.66 -0.32 19.86
CA LYS A 87 6.69 -1.75 20.21
C LYS A 87 5.34 -2.46 20.10
N PHE A 88 4.46 -1.96 19.23
CA PHE A 88 3.21 -2.66 18.91
C PHE A 88 3.43 -3.77 17.90
N ILE A 89 4.52 -3.70 17.14
CA ILE A 89 4.96 -4.73 16.19
C ILE A 89 6.37 -5.15 16.57
N SER A 90 6.66 -6.46 16.54
CA SER A 90 8.02 -6.94 16.79
C SER A 90 9.00 -6.43 15.73
N THR A 91 10.27 -6.36 16.07
CA THR A 91 11.33 -5.97 15.13
C THR A 91 11.34 -6.89 13.89
N LYS A 92 11.16 -8.18 14.11
CA LYS A 92 11.13 -9.17 13.02
C LYS A 92 9.98 -8.89 12.06
N ASP A 93 8.77 -8.72 12.59
CA ASP A 93 7.58 -8.50 11.75
C ASP A 93 7.63 -7.14 11.06
N SER A 94 8.11 -6.10 11.74
CA SER A 94 8.22 -4.78 11.13
C SER A 94 9.23 -4.77 9.98
N LYS A 95 10.37 -5.45 10.13
CA LYS A 95 11.35 -5.58 9.03
C LYS A 95 10.75 -6.29 7.83
N ALA A 96 10.00 -7.35 8.05
CA ALA A 96 9.34 -8.09 6.95
C ALA A 96 8.32 -7.20 6.22
N LEU A 97 7.50 -6.45 6.97
CA LEU A 97 6.51 -5.54 6.39
C LEU A 97 7.16 -4.40 5.64
N LEU A 98 8.18 -3.77 6.23
CA LEU A 98 8.88 -2.65 5.60
C LEU A 98 9.55 -3.06 4.29
N LYS A 99 10.08 -4.29 4.22
CA LYS A 99 10.65 -4.83 3.00
C LYS A 99 9.59 -4.97 1.90
N LYS A 100 8.41 -5.48 2.25
CA LYS A 100 7.30 -5.62 1.31
C LYS A 100 6.80 -4.26 0.83
N ILE A 101 6.71 -3.28 1.71
CA ILE A 101 6.28 -1.93 1.37
C ILE A 101 7.30 -1.27 0.44
N ASP A 102 8.58 -1.42 0.71
CA ASP A 102 9.64 -0.88 -0.15
C ASP A 102 9.56 -1.48 -1.56
N GLU A 103 9.32 -2.78 -1.65
CA GLU A 103 9.11 -3.46 -2.93
C GLU A 103 7.92 -2.88 -3.68
N LEU A 104 6.79 -2.65 -2.99
CA LEU A 104 5.61 -2.03 -3.60
C LEU A 104 5.91 -0.63 -4.13
N LYS A 105 6.62 0.17 -3.37
CA LYS A 105 7.00 1.53 -3.78
C LYS A 105 7.80 1.50 -5.08
N LYS A 106 8.75 0.57 -5.18
CA LYS A 106 9.57 0.39 -6.38
C LYS A 106 8.75 -0.09 -7.56
N MET A 107 7.83 -1.02 -7.34
CA MET A 107 6.96 -1.53 -8.39
C MET A 107 6.01 -0.45 -8.92
N LEU A 108 5.45 0.37 -8.04
CA LEU A 108 4.59 1.49 -8.44
C LEU A 108 5.38 2.52 -9.26
N PHE A 109 6.57 2.85 -8.81
CA PHE A 109 7.44 3.77 -9.54
C PHE A 109 7.76 3.26 -10.95
N SER A 110 8.13 1.97 -11.07
CA SER A 110 8.41 1.34 -12.35
C SER A 110 7.20 1.34 -13.28
N LEU A 111 6.03 1.02 -12.75
CA LEU A 111 4.80 0.98 -13.54
C LEU A 111 4.44 2.37 -14.06
N ILE A 112 4.49 3.38 -13.19
CA ILE A 112 4.22 4.77 -13.58
C ILE A 112 5.18 5.19 -14.69
N LYS A 113 6.47 4.90 -14.51
CA LYS A 113 7.50 5.25 -15.50
C LYS A 113 7.22 4.58 -16.86
N THR A 114 6.83 3.30 -16.84
CA THR A 114 6.52 2.54 -18.04
C THR A 114 5.31 3.14 -18.78
N ILE A 115 4.24 3.43 -18.05
CA ILE A 115 3.03 4.00 -18.66
C ILE A 115 3.31 5.39 -19.22
N LYS A 116 4.09 6.21 -18.51
CA LYS A 116 4.47 7.56 -19.00
C LYS A 116 5.17 7.52 -20.34
N LYS A 117 5.95 6.48 -20.61
CA LYS A 117 6.66 6.36 -21.88
C LYS A 117 5.72 6.19 -23.09
N SER A 118 4.50 5.71 -22.86
CA SER A 118 3.52 5.47 -23.92
C SER A 118 2.51 6.61 -24.08
N LEU A 119 2.67 7.69 -23.36
CA LEU A 119 1.82 8.88 -23.49
C LEU A 119 2.19 9.73 -24.70
#